data_1be9fe2d15fc83eff4c1091c1f459c43
#
_entry.id   1be9fe2d15fc83eff4c1091c1f459c43
#
_cell.length_a   1.000
_cell.length_b   1.000
_cell.length_c   1.000
_cell.angle_alpha   90.00
_cell.angle_beta   90.00
_cell.angle_gamma   90.00
#
_symmetry.space_group_name_H-M   'P 1'
#
loop_
_entity.id
_entity.type
_entity.pdbx_description
1 polymer ?
#
loop_
_entity_poly.entity_id
_entity_poly.type
_entity_poly.pdbx_seq_one_letter_code
_entity_poly.pdbx_strand_id
1 'polypeptide(L)'
;MGPGYLVGRRLEQVVAAWHLYGAEAPFGPLDVWLIDSETTATHVTTGSDWCLTVEVSAPCEGYDMGEWGRVEVAPVGSESPFAEHLGETVRAVSEEGVPGTGRLALEVTFESGRVRCETWSGDLHLSSK
;
A
#
# COMPACT_ATOMS: atom_id res chain seq x y z
N MET A 1 -6.56 -10.89 -12.13
CA MET A 1 -5.92 -11.81 -11.18
C MET A 1 -5.67 -11.08 -9.86
N GLY A 2 -6.01 -11.68 -8.74
CA GLY A 2 -5.83 -11.05 -7.43
C GLY A 2 -4.39 -11.16 -6.92
N PRO A 3 -4.09 -10.59 -5.75
CA PRO A 3 -2.75 -10.56 -5.19
C PRO A 3 -2.32 -11.87 -4.51
N GLY A 4 -3.03 -12.97 -4.74
CA GLY A 4 -2.71 -14.27 -4.15
C GLY A 4 -1.30 -14.78 -4.47
N TYR A 5 -0.66 -14.27 -5.53
CA TYR A 5 0.71 -14.61 -5.86
C TYR A 5 1.72 -14.20 -4.78
N LEU A 6 1.33 -13.28 -3.89
CA LEU A 6 2.18 -12.83 -2.79
C LEU A 6 2.43 -13.92 -1.76
N VAL A 7 1.52 -14.89 -1.64
CA VAL A 7 1.67 -15.97 -0.67
C VAL A 7 2.93 -16.76 -0.96
N GLY A 8 3.77 -16.95 0.05
CA GLY A 8 5.05 -17.62 -0.08
C GLY A 8 6.21 -16.72 -0.46
N ARG A 9 5.95 -15.46 -0.79
CA ARG A 9 7.00 -14.48 -1.11
C ARG A 9 7.39 -13.70 0.14
N ARG A 10 8.67 -13.32 0.19
CA ARG A 10 9.16 -12.53 1.31
C ARG A 10 9.07 -11.04 0.96
N LEU A 11 8.60 -10.22 1.90
CA LEU A 11 8.54 -8.78 1.72
C LEU A 11 9.95 -8.20 1.91
N GLU A 12 10.52 -7.62 0.86
CA GLU A 12 11.89 -7.08 0.89
C GLU A 12 11.91 -5.58 1.16
N GLN A 13 10.94 -4.85 0.62
CA GLN A 13 10.91 -3.40 0.74
C GLN A 13 9.48 -2.90 0.56
N VAL A 14 9.17 -1.79 1.20
CA VAL A 14 7.91 -1.09 0.99
C VAL A 14 8.23 0.35 0.63
N VAL A 15 7.64 0.82 -0.47
CA VAL A 15 7.78 2.20 -0.94
C VAL A 15 6.41 2.84 -0.85
N ALA A 16 6.35 4.10 -0.45
CA ALA A 16 5.10 4.82 -0.34
C ALA A 16 5.20 6.20 -0.96
N ALA A 17 4.06 6.72 -1.41
CA ALA A 17 3.94 8.07 -1.93
C ALA A 17 3.08 8.91 -0.99
N TRP A 18 3.55 10.10 -0.64
CA TRP A 18 2.81 11.04 0.21
C TRP A 18 2.61 12.35 -0.52
N HIS A 19 1.43 12.94 -0.34
CA HIS A 19 1.15 14.30 -0.78
C HIS A 19 1.53 15.27 0.33
N LEU A 20 2.48 16.15 0.03
CA LEU A 20 2.96 17.17 0.97
C LEU A 20 2.46 18.53 0.51
N TYR A 21 1.77 19.24 1.40
CA TYR A 21 1.23 20.55 1.10
C TYR A 21 1.63 21.53 2.20
N GLY A 22 2.46 22.50 1.85
CA GLY A 22 2.92 23.49 2.81
C GLY A 22 3.70 22.86 3.95
N ALA A 23 3.40 23.30 5.18
CA ALA A 23 4.03 22.79 6.39
C ALA A 23 3.20 21.70 7.07
N GLU A 24 2.11 21.28 6.47
CA GLU A 24 1.25 20.25 7.05
C GLU A 24 1.88 18.87 6.92
N ALA A 25 1.73 18.07 7.98
CA ALA A 25 2.17 16.69 7.94
C ALA A 25 1.24 15.89 7.02
N PRO A 26 1.78 14.92 6.25
CA PRO A 26 0.94 14.10 5.39
C PRO A 26 -0.04 13.27 6.23
N PHE A 27 -1.26 13.15 5.74
CA PHE A 27 -2.35 12.44 6.43
C PHE A 27 -2.23 10.92 6.33
N GLY A 28 -1.33 10.45 5.55
CA GLY A 28 -1.08 9.04 5.29
C GLY A 28 -0.63 8.87 3.86
N PRO A 29 -0.17 7.69 3.47
CA PRO A 29 0.28 7.48 2.10
C PRO A 29 -0.90 7.46 1.14
N LEU A 30 -0.67 7.99 -0.06
CA LEU A 30 -1.61 7.90 -1.17
C LEU A 30 -1.50 6.53 -1.85
N ASP A 31 -0.28 6.04 -1.96
CA ASP A 31 0.06 4.81 -2.64
C ASP A 31 1.10 4.04 -1.84
N VAL A 32 1.05 2.72 -1.95
CA VAL A 32 2.04 1.83 -1.34
C VAL A 32 2.43 0.78 -2.37
N TRP A 33 3.73 0.49 -2.47
CA TRP A 33 4.26 -0.58 -3.31
C TRP A 33 4.95 -1.59 -2.42
N LEU A 34 4.48 -2.83 -2.47
CA LEU A 34 5.06 -3.95 -1.74
C LEU A 34 6.01 -4.67 -2.69
N ILE A 35 7.31 -4.58 -2.41
CA ILE A 35 8.34 -5.19 -3.26
C ILE A 35 8.78 -6.49 -2.61
N ASP A 36 8.59 -7.60 -3.32
CA ASP A 36 8.83 -8.94 -2.79
C ASP A 36 10.15 -9.54 -3.27
N SER A 37 10.44 -10.74 -2.78
CA SER A 37 11.66 -11.47 -3.09
C SER A 37 11.83 -11.85 -4.58
N GLU A 38 10.76 -11.74 -5.36
CA GLU A 38 10.80 -11.94 -6.81
C GLU A 38 10.95 -10.63 -7.57
N THR A 39 11.23 -9.53 -6.85
CA THR A 39 11.35 -8.16 -7.38
C THR A 39 10.07 -7.64 -8.03
N THR A 40 8.93 -8.22 -7.66
CA THR A 40 7.63 -7.73 -8.13
C THR A 40 7.14 -6.64 -7.18
N ALA A 41 6.71 -5.52 -7.75
CA ALA A 41 6.11 -4.43 -6.98
C ALA A 41 4.60 -4.51 -7.10
N THR A 42 3.93 -4.69 -5.96
CA THR A 42 2.47 -4.69 -5.89
C THR A 42 2.00 -3.33 -5.42
N HIS A 43 1.31 -2.62 -6.29
CA HIS A 43 0.81 -1.27 -6.03
C HIS A 43 -0.57 -1.33 -5.39
N VAL A 44 -0.72 -0.68 -4.25
CA VAL A 44 -1.99 -0.59 -3.53
C VAL A 44 -2.34 0.89 -3.37
N THR A 45 -3.52 1.26 -3.85
CA THR A 45 -4.00 2.64 -3.76
C THR A 45 -5.52 2.67 -3.79
N THR A 46 -6.10 3.83 -3.53
CA THR A 46 -7.54 4.06 -3.68
C THR A 46 -7.81 4.65 -5.05
N GLY A 47 -8.71 4.01 -5.81
CA GLY A 47 -9.12 4.51 -7.12
C GLY A 47 -10.17 5.61 -7.04
N SER A 48 -10.49 6.19 -8.20
CA SER A 48 -11.48 7.27 -8.29
C SER A 48 -12.91 6.84 -7.92
N ASP A 49 -13.15 5.54 -7.91
CA ASP A 49 -14.43 4.94 -7.50
C ASP A 49 -14.48 4.63 -5.99
N TRP A 50 -13.45 5.07 -5.26
CA TRP A 50 -13.25 4.85 -3.83
C TRP A 50 -13.02 3.38 -3.45
N CYS A 51 -12.75 2.55 -4.44
CA CYS A 51 -12.40 1.16 -4.21
C CYS A 51 -10.88 0.99 -4.15
N LEU A 52 -10.43 -0.05 -3.47
CA LEU A 52 -9.01 -0.36 -3.37
C LEU A 52 -8.52 -0.97 -4.68
N THR A 53 -7.48 -0.37 -5.24
CA THR A 53 -6.82 -0.88 -6.45
C THR A 53 -5.55 -1.62 -6.04
N VAL A 54 -5.40 -2.85 -6.52
CA VAL A 54 -4.20 -3.66 -6.28
C VAL A 54 -3.73 -4.21 -7.62
N GLU A 55 -2.54 -3.81 -8.05
CA GLU A 55 -2.00 -4.23 -9.35
C GLU A 55 -0.48 -4.27 -9.33
N VAL A 56 0.11 -4.98 -10.28
CA VAL A 56 1.56 -5.00 -10.45
C VAL A 56 1.96 -3.76 -11.22
N SER A 57 2.76 -2.89 -10.57
CA SER A 57 3.18 -1.63 -11.15
C SER A 57 4.40 -1.12 -10.40
N ALA A 58 5.43 -0.70 -11.10
CA ALA A 58 6.64 -0.17 -10.46
C ALA A 58 6.36 1.18 -9.78
N PRO A 59 7.06 1.51 -8.69
CA PRO A 59 6.94 2.82 -8.07
C PRO A 59 7.31 3.93 -9.05
N CYS A 60 6.57 5.03 -9.00
CA CYS A 60 6.89 6.20 -9.79
C CYS A 60 7.81 7.13 -9.00
N GLU A 61 8.37 8.12 -9.67
CA GLU A 61 9.14 9.17 -9.01
C GLU A 61 8.19 10.22 -8.45
N GLY A 62 8.62 10.90 -7.39
CA GLY A 62 7.89 12.02 -6.85
C GLY A 62 7.85 13.18 -7.85
N TYR A 63 6.89 14.06 -7.68
CA TYR A 63 6.74 15.22 -8.58
C TYR A 63 6.21 16.42 -7.82
N ASP A 64 6.50 17.61 -8.39
CA ASP A 64 6.08 18.89 -7.84
C ASP A 64 4.75 19.27 -8.49
N MET A 65 3.76 19.64 -7.68
CA MET A 65 2.44 20.05 -8.14
C MET A 65 2.26 21.58 -8.07
N GLY A 66 3.35 22.32 -7.92
CA GLY A 66 3.30 23.77 -7.80
C GLY A 66 2.60 24.22 -6.52
N GLU A 67 1.58 25.09 -6.65
CA GLU A 67 0.85 25.59 -5.50
C GLU A 67 0.03 24.52 -4.79
N TRP A 68 -0.14 23.33 -5.39
CA TRP A 68 -0.87 22.22 -4.80
C TRP A 68 0.03 21.28 -3.97
N GLY A 69 1.31 21.68 -3.77
CA GLY A 69 2.26 20.89 -3.01
C GLY A 69 3.09 19.98 -3.89
N ARG A 70 3.51 18.85 -3.32
CA ARG A 70 4.32 17.88 -4.06
C ARG A 70 3.99 16.47 -3.60
N VAL A 71 4.33 15.50 -4.45
CA VAL A 71 4.24 14.09 -4.11
C VAL A 71 5.66 13.56 -3.95
N GLU A 72 5.96 13.00 -2.78
CA GLU A 72 7.24 12.34 -2.52
C GLU A 72 7.06 10.84 -2.50
N VAL A 73 7.98 10.12 -3.14
CA VAL A 73 7.99 8.66 -3.19
C VAL A 73 9.31 8.18 -2.58
N ALA A 74 9.23 7.39 -1.52
CA ALA A 74 10.41 6.93 -0.80
C ALA A 74 10.14 5.63 -0.07
N PRO A 75 11.19 4.86 0.29
CA PRO A 75 11.03 3.69 1.15
C PRO A 75 10.45 4.11 2.49
N VAL A 76 9.56 3.27 3.03
CA VAL A 76 8.93 3.57 4.32
C VAL A 76 9.84 3.17 5.47
N GLY A 77 9.70 3.91 6.58
CA GLY A 77 10.31 3.56 7.85
C GLY A 77 9.27 3.07 8.84
N SER A 78 9.54 3.26 10.12
CA SER A 78 8.69 2.77 11.21
C SER A 78 7.28 3.37 11.22
N GLU A 79 7.02 4.38 10.44
CA GLU A 79 5.68 5.01 10.33
C GLU A 79 4.66 4.12 9.62
N SER A 80 5.12 3.08 8.92
CA SER A 80 4.22 2.15 8.22
C SER A 80 4.11 0.84 8.99
N PRO A 81 2.90 0.26 9.13
CA PRO A 81 2.75 -1.05 9.75
C PRO A 81 3.46 -2.16 8.98
N PHE A 82 3.72 -1.98 7.69
CA PHE A 82 4.48 -2.96 6.90
C PHE A 82 5.95 -3.04 7.32
N ALA A 83 6.50 -1.97 7.89
CA ALA A 83 7.92 -1.94 8.26
C ALA A 83 8.28 -3.03 9.29
N GLU A 84 7.34 -3.41 10.14
CA GLU A 84 7.55 -4.46 11.13
C GLU A 84 7.68 -5.85 10.52
N HIS A 85 7.27 -5.99 9.26
CA HIS A 85 7.20 -7.27 8.57
C HIS A 85 8.22 -7.40 7.43
N LEU A 86 9.14 -6.46 7.32
CA LEU A 86 10.22 -6.56 6.31
C LEU A 86 11.06 -7.80 6.59
N GLY A 87 11.31 -8.58 5.56
CA GLY A 87 12.04 -9.84 5.67
C GLY A 87 11.16 -11.04 6.02
N GLU A 88 9.87 -10.83 6.29
CA GLU A 88 8.94 -11.91 6.60
C GLU A 88 8.24 -12.43 5.35
N THR A 89 7.90 -13.71 5.40
CA THR A 89 7.17 -14.35 4.31
C THR A 89 5.67 -14.11 4.45
N VAL A 90 5.01 -13.81 3.33
CA VAL A 90 3.56 -13.67 3.29
C VAL A 90 2.94 -15.06 3.44
N ARG A 91 2.08 -15.21 4.43
CA ARG A 91 1.38 -16.47 4.75
C ARG A 91 0.02 -16.59 4.10
N ALA A 92 -0.70 -15.47 4.01
CA ALA A 92 -2.03 -15.44 3.45
C ALA A 92 -2.38 -14.05 2.96
N VAL A 93 -3.28 -13.98 2.01
CA VAL A 93 -3.83 -12.73 1.48
C VAL A 93 -5.34 -12.88 1.43
N SER A 94 -6.04 -11.89 1.95
CA SER A 94 -7.50 -11.89 1.99
C SER A 94 -8.01 -10.55 1.47
N GLU A 95 -9.08 -10.58 0.71
CA GLU A 95 -9.69 -9.38 0.14
C GLU A 95 -11.13 -9.27 0.61
N GLU A 96 -11.56 -8.05 0.93
CA GLU A 96 -12.95 -7.75 1.25
C GLU A 96 -13.52 -6.78 0.22
N GLY A 97 -14.76 -6.98 -0.17
CA GLY A 97 -15.40 -6.11 -1.13
C GLY A 97 -16.90 -6.36 -1.19
N VAL A 98 -17.58 -5.53 -1.97
CA VAL A 98 -19.01 -5.65 -2.21
C VAL A 98 -19.18 -6.12 -3.65
N PRO A 99 -19.91 -7.22 -3.90
CA PRO A 99 -20.16 -7.70 -5.26
C PRO A 99 -20.74 -6.59 -6.13
N GLY A 100 -20.13 -6.40 -7.31
CA GLY A 100 -20.57 -5.37 -8.24
C GLY A 100 -20.01 -3.98 -7.96
N THR A 101 -19.42 -3.74 -6.80
CA THR A 101 -18.82 -2.45 -6.44
C THR A 101 -17.31 -2.47 -6.55
N GLY A 102 -16.68 -3.49 -5.99
CA GLY A 102 -15.24 -3.63 -6.04
C GLY A 102 -14.62 -3.93 -4.69
N ARG A 103 -13.28 -3.93 -4.67
CA ARG A 103 -12.50 -4.26 -3.48
C ARG A 103 -12.46 -3.08 -2.52
N LEU A 104 -12.76 -3.33 -1.25
CA LEU A 104 -12.72 -2.30 -0.20
C LEU A 104 -11.52 -2.46 0.73
N ALA A 105 -10.98 -3.66 0.87
CA ALA A 105 -9.86 -3.92 1.76
C ALA A 105 -9.01 -5.09 1.28
N LEU A 106 -7.74 -5.04 1.66
CA LEU A 106 -6.76 -6.11 1.44
C LEU A 106 -6.07 -6.37 2.76
N GLU A 107 -6.02 -7.62 3.17
CA GLU A 107 -5.31 -8.00 4.38
C GLU A 107 -4.18 -8.96 4.02
N VAL A 108 -2.96 -8.60 4.40
CA VAL A 108 -1.77 -9.41 4.15
C VAL A 108 -1.28 -9.96 5.49
N THR A 109 -1.22 -11.29 5.60
CA THR A 109 -0.80 -11.98 6.82
C THR A 109 0.65 -12.41 6.68
N PHE A 110 1.46 -12.05 7.67
CA PHE A 110 2.87 -12.41 7.78
C PHE A 110 3.06 -13.39 8.94
N GLU A 111 4.31 -13.76 9.20
CA GLU A 111 4.63 -14.70 10.28
C GLU A 111 4.31 -14.15 11.68
N SER A 112 4.55 -12.85 11.89
CA SER A 112 4.35 -12.22 13.20
C SER A 112 3.07 -11.42 13.34
N GLY A 113 2.26 -11.31 12.28
CA GLY A 113 1.04 -10.52 12.33
C GLY A 113 0.51 -10.25 10.94
N ARG A 114 -0.33 -9.25 10.84
CA ARG A 114 -0.95 -8.91 9.56
C ARG A 114 -1.17 -7.42 9.43
N VAL A 115 -1.25 -6.95 8.18
CA VAL A 115 -1.49 -5.56 7.84
C VAL A 115 -2.74 -5.48 6.99
N ARG A 116 -3.62 -4.58 7.34
CA ARG A 116 -4.84 -4.32 6.60
C ARG A 116 -4.71 -3.01 5.83
N CYS A 117 -4.99 -3.07 4.53
CA CYS A 117 -5.09 -1.89 3.68
C CYS A 117 -6.57 -1.72 3.35
N GLU A 118 -7.12 -0.54 3.57
CA GLU A 118 -8.54 -0.31 3.27
C GLU A 118 -8.77 1.11 2.78
N THR A 119 -9.91 1.31 2.13
CA THR A 119 -10.33 2.65 1.73
C THR A 119 -11.16 3.26 2.85
N TRP A 120 -10.89 4.55 3.13
CA TRP A 120 -11.65 5.28 4.12
C TRP A 120 -11.91 6.67 3.56
N SER A 121 -13.16 6.95 3.21
CA SER A 121 -13.56 8.25 2.62
C SER A 121 -12.70 8.64 1.43
N GLY A 122 -12.34 7.66 0.59
CA GLY A 122 -11.52 7.91 -0.60
C GLY A 122 -10.01 7.87 -0.35
N ASP A 123 -9.57 7.70 0.89
CA ASP A 123 -8.16 7.64 1.24
C ASP A 123 -7.70 6.21 1.54
N LEU A 124 -6.41 5.97 1.33
CA LEU A 124 -5.80 4.69 1.69
C LEU A 124 -5.47 4.70 3.17
N HIS A 125 -5.95 3.70 3.89
CA HIS A 125 -5.71 3.56 5.33
C HIS A 125 -5.04 2.22 5.61
N LEU A 126 -3.91 2.28 6.33
CA LEU A 126 -3.14 1.09 6.72
C LEU A 126 -3.23 0.90 8.22
N SER A 127 -3.42 -0.34 8.65
CA SER A 127 -3.44 -0.67 10.08
C SER A 127 -2.83 -2.05 10.32
N SER A 128 -2.20 -2.23 11.48
CA SER A 128 -1.74 -3.55 11.89
C SER A 128 -2.80 -4.22 12.75
N LYS A 129 -2.87 -5.54 12.64
CA LYS A 129 -3.84 -6.36 13.34
C LYS A 129 -3.15 -7.38 14.24
#